data_4f87641f33dd524bbbc19ea3b5bdcf1e
#
_entry.id   4f87641f33dd524bbbc19ea3b5bdcf1e
#
_cell.length_a   1.000
_cell.length_b   1.000
_cell.length_c   1.000
_cell.angle_alpha   90.00
_cell.angle_beta   90.00
_cell.angle_gamma   90.00
#
_symmetry.space_group_name_H-M   'P 1'
#
loop_
_entity.id
_entity.type
_entity.pdbx_description
1 polymer ?
#
loop_
_entity_poly.entity_id
_entity_poly.type
_entity_poly.pdbx_seq_one_letter_code
_entity_poly.pdbx_strand_id
1 'polypeptide(L)'
;MLRRLWAAPPPPDGTLERVETVCAEWAGLLQERMRRLRPDYDPGLVALGAELLRTLPTTAAREVVVHGDANPGNVLAAERRPWLAIDPKPMVGDPAYDAWPLVTQLDDPFAHPDPRRTLRERYALVADALDEQPARLLAWSVARGVESALWSADHDDIAGGAEELAKVRLLAELAER
;
A
#
# COMPACT_ATOMS: atom_id res chain seq x y z
N MET A 1 -15.16 6.03 6.26
CA MET A 1 -15.46 4.60 6.08
C MET A 1 -14.42 3.75 6.79
N LEU A 2 -13.14 3.75 6.40
CA LEU A 2 -12.07 2.93 7.00
C LEU A 2 -11.95 3.09 8.52
N ARG A 3 -11.94 4.29 9.08
CA ARG A 3 -11.90 4.51 10.54
C ARG A 3 -13.00 3.76 11.32
N ARG A 4 -14.14 3.47 10.69
CA ARG A 4 -15.21 2.66 11.32
C ARG A 4 -14.90 1.17 11.26
N LEU A 5 -14.30 0.69 10.18
CA LEU A 5 -13.82 -0.67 10.09
C LEU A 5 -12.74 -0.91 11.15
N TRP A 6 -11.78 -0.01 11.24
CA TRP A 6 -10.66 -0.07 12.18
C TRP A 6 -11.09 0.08 13.66
N ALA A 7 -12.27 0.60 13.93
CA ALA A 7 -12.82 0.67 15.29
C ALA A 7 -13.41 -0.67 15.77
N ALA A 8 -13.63 -1.63 14.87
CA ALA A 8 -14.08 -2.96 15.24
C ALA A 8 -12.89 -3.77 15.81
N PRO A 9 -13.05 -4.45 16.96
CA PRO A 9 -11.99 -5.30 17.48
C PRO A 9 -11.72 -6.47 16.53
N PRO A 10 -10.44 -6.88 16.37
CA PRO A 10 -10.14 -8.10 15.64
C PRO A 10 -10.84 -9.31 16.27
N PRO A 11 -11.26 -10.31 15.46
CA PRO A 11 -11.86 -11.52 15.97
C PRO A 11 -10.87 -12.25 16.90
N PRO A 12 -11.35 -12.75 18.05
CA PRO A 12 -10.47 -13.33 19.09
C PRO A 12 -9.86 -14.67 18.73
N ASP A 13 -10.41 -15.33 17.73
CA ASP A 13 -10.05 -16.71 17.32
C ASP A 13 -8.87 -16.78 16.31
N GLY A 14 -8.34 -15.63 15.92
CA GLY A 14 -7.22 -15.59 14.96
C GLY A 14 -7.59 -16.07 13.56
N THR A 15 -8.86 -16.01 13.16
CA THR A 15 -9.34 -16.46 11.84
C THR A 15 -8.84 -15.60 10.69
N LEU A 16 -8.41 -14.38 10.95
CA LEU A 16 -7.85 -13.48 9.94
C LEU A 16 -6.32 -13.60 9.89
N GLU A 17 -5.79 -13.60 8.67
CA GLU A 17 -4.34 -13.51 8.47
C GLU A 17 -3.77 -12.21 9.06
N ARG A 18 -2.49 -12.21 9.33
CA ARG A 18 -1.78 -11.02 9.82
C ARG A 18 -1.05 -10.34 8.66
N VAL A 19 -1.16 -9.02 8.59
CA VAL A 19 -0.38 -8.22 7.62
C VAL A 19 1.11 -8.53 7.73
N GLU A 20 1.62 -8.76 8.95
CA GLU A 20 3.01 -9.15 9.20
C GLU A 20 3.40 -10.44 8.47
N THR A 21 2.58 -11.48 8.56
CA THR A 21 2.84 -12.78 7.92
C THR A 21 2.84 -12.64 6.39
N VAL A 22 1.82 -11.99 5.84
CA VAL A 22 1.69 -11.77 4.39
C VAL A 22 2.85 -10.92 3.85
N CYS A 23 3.22 -9.86 4.55
CA CYS A 23 4.33 -9.00 4.14
C CYS A 23 5.70 -9.70 4.23
N ALA A 24 5.90 -10.59 5.20
CA ALA A 24 7.12 -11.39 5.30
C ALA A 24 7.25 -12.35 4.10
N GLU A 25 6.17 -12.99 3.68
CA GLU A 25 6.12 -13.82 2.48
C GLU A 25 6.41 -13.00 1.22
N TRP A 26 5.76 -11.86 1.05
CA TRP A 26 5.99 -10.96 -0.09
C TRP A 26 7.44 -10.48 -0.17
N ALA A 27 8.03 -10.13 0.96
CA ALA A 27 9.43 -9.71 0.99
C ALA A 27 10.39 -10.83 0.51
N GLY A 28 10.05 -12.09 0.77
CA GLY A 28 10.76 -13.25 0.22
C GLY A 28 10.54 -13.41 -1.29
N LEU A 29 9.29 -13.26 -1.75
CA LEU A 29 8.91 -13.34 -3.16
C LEU A 29 9.58 -12.24 -4.00
N LEU A 30 9.75 -11.02 -3.49
CA LEU A 30 10.46 -9.96 -4.21
C LEU A 30 11.88 -10.39 -4.62
N GLN A 31 12.62 -10.97 -3.68
CA GLN A 31 13.99 -11.43 -3.93
C GLN A 31 14.02 -12.62 -4.90
N GLU A 32 13.07 -13.54 -4.77
CA GLU A 32 12.94 -14.69 -5.67
C GLU A 32 12.62 -14.24 -7.10
N ARG A 33 11.63 -13.36 -7.27
CA ARG A 33 11.21 -12.81 -8.57
C ARG A 33 12.36 -12.07 -9.26
N MET A 34 13.09 -11.19 -8.54
CA MET A 34 14.27 -10.52 -9.07
C MET A 34 15.32 -11.50 -9.57
N ARG A 35 15.60 -12.56 -8.81
CA ARG A 35 16.59 -13.58 -9.19
C ARG A 35 16.15 -14.40 -10.40
N ARG A 36 14.86 -14.78 -10.47
CA ARG A 36 14.30 -15.66 -11.51
C ARG A 36 14.04 -14.90 -12.82
N LEU A 37 13.38 -13.74 -12.75
CA LEU A 37 12.96 -12.99 -13.91
C LEU A 37 14.07 -12.08 -14.46
N ARG A 38 14.98 -11.64 -13.58
CA ARG A 38 16.08 -10.71 -13.91
C ARG A 38 15.63 -9.47 -14.69
N PRO A 39 14.54 -8.80 -14.25
CA PRO A 39 14.13 -7.59 -14.91
C PRO A 39 15.18 -6.50 -14.69
N ASP A 40 15.26 -5.55 -15.61
CA ASP A 40 16.14 -4.36 -15.47
C ASP A 40 15.51 -3.34 -14.50
N TYR A 41 15.33 -3.77 -13.26
CA TYR A 41 14.75 -2.98 -12.17
C TYR A 41 15.86 -2.53 -11.22
N ASP A 42 15.67 -1.34 -10.60
CA ASP A 42 16.60 -0.83 -9.60
C ASP A 42 16.64 -1.75 -8.36
N PRO A 43 17.76 -2.45 -8.13
CA PRO A 43 17.85 -3.38 -7.00
C PRO A 43 17.82 -2.67 -5.64
N GLY A 44 18.24 -1.40 -5.56
CA GLY A 44 18.18 -0.61 -4.34
C GLY A 44 16.73 -0.29 -3.94
N LEU A 45 15.91 0.10 -4.91
CA LEU A 45 14.49 0.36 -4.68
C LEU A 45 13.73 -0.91 -4.28
N VAL A 46 14.05 -2.05 -4.92
CA VAL A 46 13.46 -3.34 -4.56
C VAL A 46 13.88 -3.78 -3.15
N ALA A 47 15.16 -3.57 -2.80
CA ALA A 47 15.64 -3.87 -1.45
C ALA A 47 14.96 -3.00 -0.38
N LEU A 48 14.76 -1.71 -0.66
CA LEU A 48 13.99 -0.80 0.21
C LEU A 48 12.55 -1.31 0.41
N GLY A 49 11.85 -1.67 -0.66
CA GLY A 49 10.51 -2.22 -0.58
C GLY A 49 10.44 -3.49 0.27
N ALA A 50 11.39 -4.42 0.08
CA ALA A 50 11.49 -5.64 0.85
C ALA A 50 11.76 -5.37 2.35
N GLU A 51 12.58 -4.38 2.67
CA GLU A 51 12.87 -3.97 4.05
C GLU A 51 11.63 -3.35 4.70
N LEU A 52 10.93 -2.47 3.99
CA LEU A 52 9.70 -1.85 4.48
C LEU A 52 8.60 -2.90 4.73
N LEU A 53 8.44 -3.90 3.85
CA LEU A 53 7.50 -5.00 4.07
C LEU A 53 7.81 -5.79 5.35
N ARG A 54 9.08 -5.92 5.75
CA ARG A 54 9.45 -6.60 7.00
C ARG A 54 9.27 -5.73 8.23
N THR A 55 9.52 -4.44 8.13
CA THR A 55 9.63 -3.55 9.30
C THR A 55 8.35 -2.79 9.63
N LEU A 56 7.58 -2.36 8.62
CA LEU A 56 6.35 -1.61 8.86
C LEU A 56 5.33 -2.37 9.71
N PRO A 57 5.01 -3.65 9.43
CA PRO A 57 4.05 -4.38 10.25
C PRO A 57 4.45 -4.48 11.72
N THR A 58 5.75 -4.73 11.99
CA THR A 58 6.26 -4.95 13.35
C THR A 58 6.36 -3.67 14.18
N THR A 59 6.29 -2.51 13.52
CA THR A 59 6.37 -1.18 14.16
C THR A 59 5.04 -0.44 14.18
N ALA A 60 3.93 -1.13 13.90
CA ALA A 60 2.60 -0.56 13.98
C ALA A 60 2.27 -0.10 15.40
N ALA A 61 1.81 1.16 15.56
CA ALA A 61 1.40 1.69 16.85
C ALA A 61 0.14 1.00 17.39
N ARG A 62 -0.66 0.45 16.51
CA ARG A 62 -1.88 -0.32 16.81
C ARG A 62 -2.17 -1.30 15.68
N GLU A 63 -2.92 -2.34 15.99
CA GLU A 63 -3.42 -3.30 15.02
C GLU A 63 -4.93 -3.21 14.92
N VAL A 64 -5.43 -3.26 13.69
CA VAL A 64 -6.85 -3.18 13.36
C VAL A 64 -7.21 -4.22 12.33
N VAL A 65 -8.51 -4.44 12.12
CA VAL A 65 -8.95 -5.15 10.92
C VAL A 65 -8.84 -4.20 9.74
N VAL A 66 -7.87 -4.44 8.85
CA VAL A 66 -7.73 -3.69 7.60
C VAL A 66 -8.68 -4.24 6.54
N HIS A 67 -9.04 -3.37 5.58
CA HIS A 67 -9.81 -3.79 4.41
C HIS A 67 -9.01 -4.71 3.49
N GLY A 68 -7.72 -4.43 3.37
CA GLY A 68 -6.77 -5.21 2.57
C GLY A 68 -6.76 -4.86 1.08
N ASP A 69 -7.87 -4.31 0.56
CA ASP A 69 -8.03 -3.89 -0.83
C ASP A 69 -8.93 -2.65 -0.95
N ALA A 70 -8.55 -1.58 -0.25
CA ALA A 70 -9.33 -0.33 -0.17
C ALA A 70 -9.19 0.56 -1.42
N ASN A 71 -9.24 -0.04 -2.61
CA ASN A 71 -9.19 0.71 -3.86
C ASN A 71 -10.53 1.44 -4.13
N PRO A 72 -10.54 2.47 -4.99
CA PRO A 72 -11.74 3.26 -5.28
C PRO A 72 -12.92 2.45 -5.86
N GLY A 73 -12.65 1.35 -6.58
CA GLY A 73 -13.67 0.44 -7.13
C GLY A 73 -14.42 -0.32 -6.03
N ASN A 74 -13.80 -0.48 -4.86
CA ASN A 74 -14.38 -1.14 -3.70
C ASN A 74 -15.10 -0.16 -2.74
N VAL A 75 -15.32 1.09 -3.16
CA VAL A 75 -16.02 2.12 -2.39
C VAL A 75 -17.24 2.59 -3.15
N LEU A 76 -18.41 2.20 -2.68
CA LEU A 76 -19.69 2.49 -3.36
C LEU A 76 -20.52 3.52 -2.60
N ALA A 77 -21.18 4.40 -3.34
CA ALA A 77 -22.25 5.24 -2.80
C ALA A 77 -23.45 4.38 -2.42
N ALA A 78 -24.11 4.68 -1.30
CA ALA A 78 -25.23 3.90 -0.82
C ALA A 78 -26.25 4.77 -0.05
N GLU A 79 -27.51 4.37 -0.10
CA GLU A 79 -28.60 5.10 0.57
C GLU A 79 -28.52 5.05 2.10
N ARG A 80 -28.18 3.87 2.65
CA ARG A 80 -28.09 3.66 4.11
C ARG A 80 -26.94 4.42 4.75
N ARG A 81 -25.86 4.65 4.02
CA ARG A 81 -24.66 5.41 4.40
C ARG A 81 -24.07 6.04 3.16
N PRO A 82 -23.43 7.23 3.23
CA PRO A 82 -22.87 7.88 2.06
C PRO A 82 -21.92 6.98 1.26
N TRP A 83 -21.14 6.15 1.98
CA TRP A 83 -20.13 5.26 1.37
C TRP A 83 -20.09 3.92 2.10
N LEU A 84 -20.04 2.84 1.33
CA LEU A 84 -19.82 1.46 1.79
C LEU A 84 -18.55 0.90 1.13
N ALA A 85 -17.80 0.11 1.90
CA ALA A 85 -16.76 -0.74 1.37
C ALA A 85 -17.34 -2.11 1.00
N ILE A 86 -16.85 -2.67 -0.09
CA ILE A 86 -17.17 -4.01 -0.58
C ILE A 86 -15.88 -4.77 -0.91
N ASP A 87 -16.00 -6.06 -1.10
CA ASP A 87 -14.90 -6.95 -1.51
C ASP A 87 -13.62 -6.84 -0.65
N PRO A 88 -13.73 -6.94 0.68
CA PRO A 88 -12.55 -6.89 1.54
C PRO A 88 -11.70 -8.14 1.39
N LYS A 89 -10.39 -7.97 1.56
CA LYS A 89 -9.40 -9.02 1.83
C LYS A 89 -8.87 -8.83 3.25
N PRO A 90 -9.70 -9.16 4.27
CA PRO A 90 -9.48 -8.69 5.62
C PRO A 90 -8.28 -9.38 6.25
N MET A 91 -7.44 -8.57 6.89
CA MET A 91 -6.30 -9.01 7.68
C MET A 91 -6.25 -8.21 8.99
N VAL A 92 -5.40 -8.63 9.92
CA VAL A 92 -5.12 -7.86 11.15
C VAL A 92 -3.74 -7.23 11.03
N GLY A 93 -3.64 -5.93 11.22
CA GLY A 93 -2.36 -5.23 11.20
C GLY A 93 -2.47 -3.71 11.21
N ASP A 94 -1.47 -3.07 10.65
CA ASP A 94 -1.30 -1.63 10.59
C ASP A 94 -2.40 -0.95 9.74
N PRO A 95 -3.15 0.01 10.29
CA PRO A 95 -4.17 0.73 9.53
C PRO A 95 -3.62 1.47 8.29
N ALA A 96 -2.39 1.95 8.34
CA ALA A 96 -1.76 2.65 7.23
C ALA A 96 -1.60 1.79 5.96
N TYR A 97 -1.68 0.46 6.09
CA TYR A 97 -1.68 -0.48 4.98
C TYR A 97 -2.79 -0.21 3.95
N ASP A 98 -3.97 0.23 4.40
CA ASP A 98 -5.13 0.48 3.53
C ASP A 98 -5.03 1.77 2.69
N ALA A 99 -4.09 2.66 2.98
CA ALA A 99 -4.10 4.02 2.43
C ALA A 99 -3.57 4.13 1.00
N TRP A 100 -2.68 3.24 0.57
CA TRP A 100 -2.02 3.32 -0.75
C TRP A 100 -2.98 3.53 -1.92
N PRO A 101 -4.04 2.71 -2.12
CA PRO A 101 -4.92 2.88 -3.26
C PRO A 101 -5.70 4.19 -3.24
N LEU A 102 -6.01 4.71 -2.04
CA LEU A 102 -6.74 5.98 -1.89
C LEU A 102 -5.93 7.18 -2.39
N VAL A 103 -4.61 7.13 -2.27
CA VAL A 103 -3.73 8.21 -2.73
C VAL A 103 -3.38 8.07 -4.20
N THR A 104 -3.10 6.85 -4.67
CA THR A 104 -2.46 6.62 -5.97
C THR A 104 -3.43 6.25 -7.09
N GLN A 105 -4.62 5.73 -6.77
CA GLN A 105 -5.55 5.21 -7.79
C GLN A 105 -6.76 6.11 -8.06
N LEU A 106 -6.83 7.29 -7.44
CA LEU A 106 -7.84 8.31 -7.75
C LEU A 106 -7.20 9.39 -8.60
N ASP A 107 -7.80 9.67 -9.78
CA ASP A 107 -7.36 10.77 -10.66
C ASP A 107 -5.83 10.85 -10.72
N ASP A 108 -5.23 9.94 -11.44
CA ASP A 108 -3.79 9.62 -11.48
C ASP A 108 -2.86 10.77 -11.03
N PRO A 109 -2.38 10.77 -9.78
CA PRO A 109 -1.57 11.88 -9.26
C PRO A 109 -0.23 12.04 -9.97
N PHE A 110 0.24 11.01 -10.65
CA PHE A 110 1.51 11.00 -11.37
C PHE A 110 1.40 11.69 -12.73
N ALA A 111 0.19 11.78 -13.29
CA ALA A 111 -0.07 12.47 -14.56
C ALA A 111 -0.31 13.99 -14.40
N HIS A 112 -0.37 14.50 -13.16
CA HIS A 112 -0.54 15.94 -12.92
C HIS A 112 0.72 16.75 -13.31
N PRO A 113 0.58 18.05 -13.65
CA PRO A 113 1.72 18.92 -14.02
C PRO A 113 2.82 19.02 -12.94
N ASP A 114 2.45 18.92 -11.67
CA ASP A 114 3.38 18.82 -10.53
C ASP A 114 3.01 17.61 -9.65
N PRO A 115 3.45 16.41 -10.03
CA PRO A 115 3.12 15.19 -9.30
C PRO A 115 3.61 15.21 -7.84
N ARG A 116 4.79 15.82 -7.58
CA ARG A 116 5.36 15.89 -6.23
C ARG A 116 4.49 16.70 -5.29
N ARG A 117 3.99 17.83 -5.74
CA ARG A 117 3.07 18.68 -4.97
C ARG A 117 1.74 17.96 -4.76
N THR A 118 1.15 17.42 -5.82
CA THR A 118 -0.12 16.70 -5.77
C THR A 118 -0.06 15.53 -4.77
N LEU A 119 1.00 14.73 -4.81
CA LEU A 119 1.19 13.62 -3.87
C LEU A 119 1.32 14.11 -2.43
N ARG A 120 2.14 15.12 -2.14
CA ARG A 120 2.26 15.67 -0.78
C ARG A 120 0.91 16.13 -0.23
N GLU A 121 0.15 16.89 -1.03
CA GLU A 121 -1.17 17.37 -0.63
C GLU A 121 -2.15 16.22 -0.37
N ARG A 122 -2.14 15.18 -1.20
CA ARG A 122 -2.99 13.98 -1.01
C ARG A 122 -2.58 13.17 0.22
N TYR A 123 -1.28 12.93 0.42
CA TYR A 123 -0.82 12.21 1.63
C TYR A 123 -1.18 12.97 2.89
N ALA A 124 -1.03 14.30 2.92
CA ALA A 124 -1.44 15.12 4.05
C ALA A 124 -2.95 15.04 4.31
N LEU A 125 -3.77 15.15 3.25
CA LEU A 125 -5.23 15.06 3.34
C LEU A 125 -5.69 13.68 3.84
N VAL A 126 -5.14 12.60 3.28
CA VAL A 126 -5.54 11.23 3.65
C VAL A 126 -5.06 10.92 5.06
N ALA A 127 -3.86 11.35 5.45
CA ALA A 127 -3.32 11.16 6.78
C ALA A 127 -4.19 11.86 7.85
N ASP A 128 -4.56 13.11 7.62
CA ASP A 128 -5.48 13.86 8.49
C ASP A 128 -6.85 13.16 8.61
N ALA A 129 -7.43 12.77 7.47
CA ALA A 129 -8.73 12.08 7.44
C ALA A 129 -8.71 10.71 8.15
N LEU A 130 -7.58 10.02 8.14
CA LEU A 130 -7.42 8.68 8.73
C LEU A 130 -6.86 8.73 10.16
N ASP A 131 -6.34 9.87 10.61
CA ASP A 131 -5.63 10.03 11.89
C ASP A 131 -4.35 9.18 11.94
N GLU A 132 -3.56 9.28 10.84
CA GLU A 132 -2.31 8.54 10.63
C GLU A 132 -1.17 9.49 10.25
N GLN A 133 0.06 9.02 10.35
CA GLN A 133 1.24 9.82 10.00
C GLN A 133 1.48 9.78 8.46
N PRO A 134 1.62 10.95 7.79
CA PRO A 134 1.87 10.99 6.34
C PRO A 134 3.09 10.17 5.90
N ALA A 135 4.18 10.24 6.67
CA ALA A 135 5.38 9.46 6.39
C ALA A 135 5.15 7.95 6.44
N ARG A 136 4.27 7.47 7.34
CA ARG A 136 3.93 6.05 7.43
C ARG A 136 3.09 5.60 6.24
N LEU A 137 2.10 6.41 5.82
CA LEU A 137 1.31 6.14 4.61
C LEU A 137 2.21 6.06 3.37
N LEU A 138 3.18 6.98 3.27
CA LEU A 138 4.12 7.03 2.16
C LEU A 138 5.04 5.81 2.14
N ALA A 139 5.57 5.40 3.30
CA ALA A 139 6.40 4.20 3.41
C ALA A 139 5.61 2.93 3.00
N TRP A 140 4.35 2.79 3.41
CA TRP A 140 3.48 1.71 2.96
C TRP A 140 3.23 1.75 1.45
N SER A 141 3.12 2.93 0.85
CA SER A 141 2.94 3.06 -0.59
C SER A 141 4.18 2.64 -1.37
N VAL A 142 5.38 2.93 -0.85
CA VAL A 142 6.63 2.40 -1.42
C VAL A 142 6.68 0.88 -1.33
N ALA A 143 6.40 0.31 -0.15
CA ALA A 143 6.44 -1.13 0.07
C ALA A 143 5.46 -1.88 -0.86
N ARG A 144 4.21 -1.41 -0.91
CA ARG A 144 3.13 -2.01 -1.72
C ARG A 144 3.36 -1.81 -3.22
N GLY A 145 3.88 -0.66 -3.63
CA GLY A 145 4.17 -0.39 -5.04
C GLY A 145 5.31 -1.25 -5.58
N VAL A 146 6.36 -1.50 -4.77
CA VAL A 146 7.41 -2.46 -5.14
C VAL A 146 6.86 -3.88 -5.29
N GLU A 147 6.01 -4.30 -4.35
CA GLU A 147 5.37 -5.62 -4.44
C GLU A 147 4.52 -5.74 -5.70
N SER A 148 3.66 -4.75 -5.98
CA SER A 148 2.82 -4.69 -7.17
C SER A 148 3.64 -4.76 -8.48
N ALA A 149 4.76 -4.05 -8.55
CA ALA A 149 5.65 -4.06 -9.73
C ALA A 149 6.24 -5.44 -9.99
N LEU A 150 6.70 -6.12 -8.94
CA LEU A 150 7.26 -7.47 -9.08
C LEU A 150 6.16 -8.52 -9.31
N TRP A 151 4.95 -8.30 -8.81
CA TRP A 151 3.79 -9.13 -9.12
C TRP A 151 3.43 -9.01 -10.61
N SER A 152 3.38 -7.80 -11.19
CA SER A 152 3.16 -7.57 -12.61
C SER A 152 4.20 -8.28 -13.48
N ALA A 153 5.49 -8.14 -13.13
CA ALA A 153 6.57 -8.83 -13.82
C ALA A 153 6.42 -10.37 -13.79
N ASP A 154 5.92 -10.91 -12.68
CA ASP A 154 5.66 -12.34 -12.49
C ASP A 154 4.47 -12.85 -13.32
N HIS A 155 3.62 -11.93 -13.80
CA HIS A 155 2.48 -12.18 -14.66
C HIS A 155 2.73 -11.69 -16.11
N ASP A 156 3.99 -11.77 -16.56
CA ASP A 156 4.42 -11.45 -17.92
C ASP A 156 4.33 -9.97 -18.32
N ASP A 157 4.14 -9.05 -17.34
CA ASP A 157 4.10 -7.60 -17.56
C ASP A 157 5.32 -6.88 -16.93
N ILE A 158 6.51 -7.15 -17.47
CA ILE A 158 7.75 -6.51 -17.05
C ILE A 158 7.71 -4.99 -17.32
N ALA A 159 7.10 -4.58 -18.42
CA ALA A 159 7.02 -3.15 -18.78
C ALA A 159 6.11 -2.39 -17.81
N GLY A 160 4.92 -2.90 -17.49
CA GLY A 160 4.03 -2.32 -16.50
C GLY A 160 4.68 -2.27 -15.10
N GLY A 161 5.42 -3.31 -14.72
CA GLY A 161 6.21 -3.30 -13.50
C GLY A 161 7.28 -2.21 -13.46
N ALA A 162 7.96 -1.93 -14.58
CA ALA A 162 8.92 -0.83 -14.69
C ALA A 162 8.26 0.55 -14.54
N GLU A 163 7.08 0.74 -15.15
CA GLU A 163 6.29 1.97 -15.01
C GLU A 163 5.86 2.19 -13.55
N GLU A 164 5.42 1.14 -12.87
CA GLU A 164 5.06 1.21 -11.46
C GLU A 164 6.27 1.56 -10.58
N LEU A 165 7.44 0.96 -10.83
CA LEU A 165 8.66 1.32 -10.10
C LEU A 165 9.12 2.77 -10.34
N ALA A 166 8.85 3.34 -11.51
CA ALA A 166 9.11 4.76 -11.75
C ALA A 166 8.26 5.67 -10.84
N LYS A 167 6.99 5.30 -10.62
CA LYS A 167 6.10 5.96 -9.65
C LYS A 167 6.58 5.77 -8.22
N VAL A 168 6.97 4.55 -7.86
CA VAL A 168 7.50 4.22 -6.52
C VAL A 168 8.77 4.98 -6.21
N ARG A 169 9.65 5.19 -7.19
CA ARG A 169 10.86 6.02 -7.01
C ARG A 169 10.50 7.45 -6.58
N LEU A 170 9.48 8.05 -7.23
CA LEU A 170 8.99 9.37 -6.84
C LEU A 170 8.47 9.39 -5.40
N LEU A 171 7.77 8.33 -4.97
CA LEU A 171 7.28 8.20 -3.59
C LEU A 171 8.44 8.06 -2.59
N ALA A 172 9.46 7.24 -2.89
CA ALA A 172 10.64 7.08 -2.05
C ALA A 172 11.39 8.42 -1.86
N GLU A 173 11.60 9.19 -2.94
CA GLU A 173 12.21 10.51 -2.87
C GLU A 173 11.40 11.53 -2.06
N LEU A 174 10.08 11.36 -1.95
CA LEU A 174 9.24 12.19 -1.09
C LEU A 174 9.37 11.81 0.39
N ALA A 175 9.67 10.55 0.69
CA ALA A 175 9.84 10.06 2.05
C ALA A 175 11.17 10.50 2.71
N GLU A 176 12.19 10.83 1.90
CA GLU A 176 13.52 11.26 2.37
C GLU A 176 13.57 12.74 2.80
N ARG A 177 12.50 13.50 2.60
CA ARG A 177 12.45 14.97 2.83
C ARG A 177 11.48 15.35 3.93
#